data_5a3599740183a55a9520233297c4976e
#
_entry.id   5a3599740183a55a9520233297c4976e
#
_cell.length_a   1.000
_cell.length_b   1.000
_cell.length_c   1.000
_cell.angle_alpha   90.00
_cell.angle_beta   90.00
_cell.angle_gamma   90.00
#
_symmetry.space_group_name_H-M   'P 1'
#
loop_
_entity.id
_entity.type
_entity.pdbx_description
1 polymer ?
#
loop_
_entity_poly.entity_id
_entity_poly.type
_entity_poly.pdbx_seq_one_letter_code
_entity_poly.pdbx_strand_id
1 'polypeptide(L)'
;NLLADGPGVVVMDRAALEAVNAVDPMITLATVPPYQQMGESGMVATIKIISYALPESTVEAACAAAGEGALRLAPPVLRDATLIITDVPGGAGDKGRAAVEGRLTALNVTLCDVVTVPHRSAPLAEAIAAAETDLVLILTASATSDINDVAPSALRAAGGEVTRFGMPVDPGNLLFLGQLGTRAVIGLPGCARSPALNGA
;
A
#
# COMPACT_ATOMS: atom_id res chain seq x y z
N ASN A 1 -19.48 -18.30 3.18
CA ASN A 1 -18.25 -17.61 2.77
C ASN A 1 -18.54 -16.12 2.58
N LEU A 2 -17.61 -15.28 2.97
CA LEU A 2 -17.58 -13.86 2.63
C LEU A 2 -16.61 -13.66 1.48
N LEU A 3 -17.07 -13.02 0.43
CA LEU A 3 -16.28 -12.75 -0.77
C LEU A 3 -16.05 -11.23 -0.90
N ALA A 4 -14.93 -10.85 -1.48
CA ALA A 4 -14.63 -9.46 -1.81
C ALA A 4 -15.55 -9.00 -2.95
N ASP A 5 -16.18 -7.85 -2.79
CA ASP A 5 -17.05 -7.19 -3.78
C ASP A 5 -16.28 -6.34 -4.79
N GLY A 6 -14.95 -6.28 -4.67
CA GLY A 6 -14.05 -5.58 -5.57
C GLY A 6 -12.59 -5.73 -5.14
N PRO A 7 -11.66 -5.03 -5.81
CA PRO A 7 -10.26 -4.98 -5.39
C PRO A 7 -10.09 -4.15 -4.12
N GLY A 8 -9.18 -4.58 -3.24
CA GLY A 8 -8.89 -3.84 -2.00
C GLY A 8 -7.99 -4.60 -1.06
N VAL A 9 -7.83 -4.09 0.15
CA VAL A 9 -7.14 -4.76 1.25
C VAL A 9 -8.09 -5.02 2.41
N VAL A 10 -7.92 -6.18 3.04
CA VAL A 10 -8.78 -6.59 4.16
C VAL A 10 -8.36 -5.85 5.42
N VAL A 11 -9.31 -5.13 6.02
CA VAL A 11 -9.16 -4.47 7.31
C VAL A 11 -10.09 -5.13 8.30
N MET A 12 -9.58 -5.48 9.48
CA MET A 12 -10.34 -6.24 10.47
C MET A 12 -10.10 -5.77 11.90
N ASP A 13 -11.13 -5.85 12.71
CA ASP A 13 -11.04 -5.79 14.17
C ASP A 13 -10.80 -7.20 14.70
N ARG A 14 -9.55 -7.51 15.05
CA ARG A 14 -9.17 -8.84 15.54
C ARG A 14 -9.88 -9.21 16.83
N ALA A 15 -10.08 -8.25 17.73
CA ALA A 15 -10.75 -8.51 19.01
C ALA A 15 -12.21 -8.89 18.80
N ALA A 16 -12.92 -8.22 17.90
CA ALA A 16 -14.29 -8.57 17.54
C ALA A 16 -14.37 -9.97 16.90
N LEU A 17 -13.46 -10.30 15.98
CA LEU A 17 -13.42 -11.63 15.33
C LEU A 17 -13.08 -12.75 16.32
N GLU A 18 -12.17 -12.52 17.25
CA GLU A 18 -11.86 -13.44 18.34
C GLU A 18 -13.05 -13.61 19.31
N ALA A 19 -13.77 -12.52 19.60
CA ALA A 19 -14.99 -12.58 20.41
C ALA A 19 -16.10 -13.43 19.75
N VAL A 20 -16.29 -13.34 18.44
CA VAL A 20 -17.23 -14.22 17.71
C VAL A 20 -16.86 -15.69 17.93
N ASN A 21 -15.58 -16.04 17.75
CA ASN A 21 -15.12 -17.42 17.93
C ASN A 21 -15.18 -17.90 19.39
N ALA A 22 -15.24 -16.98 20.35
CA ALA A 22 -15.34 -17.31 21.78
C ALA A 22 -16.76 -17.54 22.27
N VAL A 23 -17.79 -17.19 21.49
CA VAL A 23 -19.20 -17.33 21.90
C VAL A 23 -19.59 -18.79 22.08
N ASP A 24 -19.23 -19.64 21.13
CA ASP A 24 -19.53 -21.07 21.15
C ASP A 24 -18.51 -21.83 20.29
N PRO A 25 -17.95 -22.95 20.77
CA PRO A 25 -16.97 -23.73 19.99
C PRO A 25 -17.53 -24.32 18.69
N MET A 26 -18.84 -24.36 18.53
CA MET A 26 -19.49 -24.82 17.29
C MET A 26 -19.60 -23.70 16.23
N ILE A 27 -19.30 -22.44 16.58
CA ILE A 27 -19.21 -21.33 15.63
C ILE A 27 -17.75 -21.09 15.31
N THR A 28 -17.41 -21.12 14.03
CA THR A 28 -16.05 -20.82 13.58
C THR A 28 -16.06 -19.76 12.48
N LEU A 29 -15.25 -18.72 12.66
CA LEU A 29 -14.96 -17.70 11.69
C LEU A 29 -13.45 -17.70 11.42
N ALA A 30 -13.05 -18.04 10.19
CA ALA A 30 -11.68 -18.04 9.72
C ALA A 30 -11.52 -17.00 8.61
N THR A 31 -10.47 -16.19 8.66
CA THR A 31 -10.22 -15.10 7.72
C THR A 31 -8.86 -15.25 7.04
N VAL A 32 -8.67 -14.54 5.93
CA VAL A 32 -7.34 -14.24 5.40
C VAL A 32 -6.58 -13.34 6.41
N PRO A 33 -5.25 -13.21 6.29
CA PRO A 33 -4.48 -12.29 7.15
C PRO A 33 -4.94 -10.83 7.03
N PRO A 34 -4.71 -9.98 8.06
CA PRO A 34 -4.92 -8.54 7.97
C PRO A 34 -4.12 -7.94 6.82
N TYR A 35 -4.70 -6.95 6.14
CA TYR A 35 -4.12 -6.24 5.00
C TYR A 35 -3.83 -7.12 3.78
N GLN A 36 -4.39 -8.34 3.74
CA GLN A 36 -4.32 -9.17 2.53
C GLN A 36 -4.96 -8.43 1.36
N GLN A 37 -4.23 -8.31 0.26
CA GLN A 37 -4.77 -7.81 -1.00
C GLN A 37 -5.74 -8.81 -1.59
N MET A 38 -6.91 -8.33 -2.00
CA MET A 38 -7.99 -9.12 -2.60
C MET A 38 -8.32 -8.59 -3.99
N GLY A 39 -8.62 -9.49 -4.89
CA GLY A 39 -9.36 -9.20 -6.12
C GLY A 39 -10.85 -9.44 -5.92
N GLU A 40 -11.67 -9.00 -6.87
CA GLU A 40 -13.11 -9.27 -6.90
C GLU A 40 -13.40 -10.78 -6.77
N SER A 41 -14.42 -11.14 -6.00
CA SER A 41 -14.80 -12.51 -5.69
C SER A 41 -13.77 -13.34 -4.91
N GLY A 42 -12.65 -12.74 -4.47
CA GLY A 42 -11.69 -13.40 -3.58
C GLY A 42 -12.34 -13.77 -2.24
N MET A 43 -12.06 -14.97 -1.73
CA MET A 43 -12.62 -15.41 -0.45
C MET A 43 -11.90 -14.74 0.72
N VAL A 44 -12.60 -13.88 1.45
CA VAL A 44 -12.09 -13.11 2.59
C VAL A 44 -12.22 -13.89 3.89
N ALA A 45 -13.36 -14.56 4.07
CA ALA A 45 -13.63 -15.33 5.29
C ALA A 45 -14.57 -16.51 5.03
N THR A 46 -14.48 -17.50 5.90
CA THR A 46 -15.43 -18.61 5.99
C THR A 46 -16.03 -18.62 7.38
N ILE A 47 -17.37 -18.67 7.44
CA ILE A 47 -18.13 -18.83 8.66
C ILE A 47 -18.80 -20.19 8.60
N LYS A 48 -18.69 -20.99 9.66
CA LYS A 48 -19.31 -22.31 9.77
C LYS A 48 -19.97 -22.49 11.13
N ILE A 49 -21.13 -23.13 11.12
CA ILE A 49 -21.70 -23.82 12.27
C ILE A 49 -21.35 -25.29 12.10
N ILE A 50 -20.54 -25.84 13.02
CA ILE A 50 -20.01 -27.22 12.90
C ILE A 50 -21.06 -28.23 13.24
N SER A 51 -21.93 -27.93 14.23
CA SER A 51 -23.10 -28.77 14.58
C SER A 51 -24.23 -28.65 13.59
N TYR A 52 -25.19 -29.58 13.66
CA TYR A 52 -26.39 -29.52 12.79
C TYR A 52 -27.29 -28.32 13.09
N ALA A 53 -27.32 -27.83 14.32
CA ALA A 53 -28.05 -26.65 14.72
C ALA A 53 -27.44 -26.02 15.98
N LEU A 54 -27.70 -24.75 16.19
CA LEU A 54 -27.44 -24.01 17.41
C LEU A 54 -28.70 -23.24 17.83
N PRO A 55 -28.86 -22.94 19.14
CA PRO A 55 -29.87 -22.01 19.59
C PRO A 55 -29.77 -20.68 18.89
N GLU A 56 -30.89 -20.06 18.53
CA GLU A 56 -30.92 -18.75 17.89
C GLU A 56 -30.20 -17.70 18.73
N SER A 57 -30.38 -17.73 20.06
CA SER A 57 -29.71 -16.82 20.99
C SER A 57 -28.17 -16.90 20.93
N THR A 58 -27.62 -18.08 20.62
CA THR A 58 -26.15 -18.25 20.45
C THR A 58 -25.70 -17.59 19.15
N VAL A 59 -26.46 -17.70 18.09
CA VAL A 59 -26.16 -17.04 16.81
C VAL A 59 -26.27 -15.52 16.96
N GLU A 60 -27.32 -15.03 17.62
CA GLU A 60 -27.49 -13.60 17.93
C GLU A 60 -26.34 -13.04 18.77
N ALA A 61 -25.88 -13.79 19.76
CA ALA A 61 -24.72 -13.41 20.57
C ALA A 61 -23.44 -13.30 19.72
N ALA A 62 -23.22 -14.22 18.77
CA ALA A 62 -22.09 -14.16 17.85
C ALA A 62 -22.19 -12.95 16.90
N CYS A 63 -23.37 -12.66 16.38
CA CYS A 63 -23.61 -11.45 15.57
C CYS A 63 -23.37 -10.17 16.38
N ALA A 64 -23.83 -10.11 17.62
CA ALA A 64 -23.60 -9.00 18.51
C ALA A 64 -22.10 -8.81 18.84
N ALA A 65 -21.36 -9.91 19.02
CA ALA A 65 -19.90 -9.87 19.24
C ALA A 65 -19.13 -9.32 18.04
N ALA A 66 -19.59 -9.63 16.81
CA ALA A 66 -18.99 -9.07 15.59
C ALA A 66 -19.18 -7.54 15.51
N GLY A 67 -20.33 -7.04 15.96
CA GLY A 67 -20.68 -5.63 15.81
C GLY A 67 -20.73 -5.20 14.35
N GLU A 68 -20.63 -3.87 14.14
CA GLU A 68 -20.55 -3.32 12.80
C GLU A 68 -19.09 -3.10 12.37
N GLY A 69 -18.72 -3.57 11.17
CA GLY A 69 -17.42 -3.25 10.59
C GLY A 69 -16.25 -4.10 11.11
N ALA A 70 -16.50 -5.20 11.84
CA ALA A 70 -15.44 -6.11 12.29
C ALA A 70 -14.55 -6.62 11.14
N LEU A 71 -15.11 -6.72 9.94
CA LEU A 71 -14.42 -7.10 8.72
C LEU A 71 -14.89 -6.21 7.58
N ARG A 72 -13.96 -5.54 6.89
CA ARG A 72 -14.28 -4.69 5.74
C ARG A 72 -13.18 -4.77 4.68
N LEU A 73 -13.54 -4.46 3.46
CA LEU A 73 -12.59 -4.28 2.36
C LEU A 73 -12.34 -2.78 2.19
N ALA A 74 -11.07 -2.35 2.23
CA ALA A 74 -10.67 -0.98 1.91
C ALA A 74 -10.27 -0.93 0.43
N PRO A 75 -11.06 -0.26 -0.44
CA PRO A 75 -10.77 -0.17 -1.86
C PRO A 75 -9.57 0.75 -2.13
N PRO A 76 -8.89 0.60 -3.29
CA PRO A 76 -7.85 1.55 -3.72
C PRO A 76 -8.47 2.92 -3.97
N VAL A 77 -7.82 3.97 -3.48
CA VAL A 77 -8.31 5.36 -3.59
C VAL A 77 -7.46 6.22 -4.53
N LEU A 78 -6.18 5.86 -4.75
CA LEU A 78 -5.29 6.58 -5.66
C LEU A 78 -5.58 6.16 -7.10
N ARG A 79 -5.67 7.14 -8.01
CA ARG A 79 -6.07 6.90 -9.40
C ARG A 79 -4.98 7.20 -10.41
N ASP A 80 -4.11 8.14 -10.07
CA ASP A 80 -3.09 8.65 -10.98
C ASP A 80 -1.76 8.88 -10.25
N ALA A 81 -0.68 8.89 -11.03
CA ALA A 81 0.67 9.01 -10.49
C ALA A 81 1.58 9.83 -11.42
N THR A 82 2.50 10.57 -10.80
CA THR A 82 3.69 11.12 -11.44
C THR A 82 4.90 10.33 -11.00
N LEU A 83 5.75 9.92 -11.93
CA LEU A 83 7.03 9.31 -11.65
C LEU A 83 8.14 10.34 -11.83
N ILE A 84 8.86 10.67 -10.77
CA ILE A 84 10.03 11.52 -10.81
C ILE A 84 11.29 10.66 -10.75
N ILE A 85 12.10 10.72 -11.78
CA ILE A 85 13.38 10.00 -11.86
C ILE A 85 14.49 11.00 -11.63
N THR A 86 15.38 10.75 -10.68
CA THR A 86 16.58 11.55 -10.58
C THR A 86 17.72 10.88 -11.33
N ASP A 87 18.57 11.66 -12.00
CA ASP A 87 19.67 11.14 -12.79
C ASP A 87 20.99 11.87 -12.51
N VAL A 88 22.10 11.17 -12.81
CA VAL A 88 23.46 11.65 -12.76
C VAL A 88 24.16 11.34 -14.08
N PRO A 89 25.18 12.09 -14.50
CA PRO A 89 25.93 11.77 -15.70
C PRO A 89 26.45 10.32 -15.70
N GLY A 90 26.09 9.53 -16.71
CA GLY A 90 26.41 8.09 -16.78
C GLY A 90 25.61 7.20 -15.84
N GLY A 91 24.53 7.71 -15.25
CA GLY A 91 23.62 6.99 -14.39
C GLY A 91 22.66 6.03 -15.15
N ALA A 92 21.66 5.55 -14.42
CA ALA A 92 20.71 4.57 -14.95
C ALA A 92 19.68 5.18 -15.91
N GLY A 93 19.57 6.52 -15.94
CA GLY A 93 18.55 7.21 -16.73
C GLY A 93 17.14 6.77 -16.38
N ASP A 94 16.31 6.51 -17.37
CA ASP A 94 14.93 6.04 -17.23
C ASP A 94 14.80 4.52 -16.98
N LYS A 95 15.93 3.84 -16.74
CA LYS A 95 15.92 2.41 -16.41
C LYS A 95 15.05 2.15 -15.18
N GLY A 96 14.09 1.30 -15.33
CA GLY A 96 13.09 0.99 -14.30
C GLY A 96 11.74 1.66 -14.51
N ARG A 97 11.61 2.64 -15.41
CA ARG A 97 10.31 3.26 -15.77
C ARG A 97 9.27 2.20 -16.13
N ALA A 98 9.61 1.31 -17.06
CA ALA A 98 8.69 0.25 -17.51
C ALA A 98 8.26 -0.69 -16.37
N ALA A 99 9.15 -0.99 -15.41
CA ALA A 99 8.81 -1.82 -14.26
C ALA A 99 7.82 -1.10 -13.31
N VAL A 100 8.01 0.20 -13.08
CA VAL A 100 7.08 1.02 -12.28
C VAL A 100 5.74 1.14 -12.99
N GLU A 101 5.73 1.45 -14.27
CA GLU A 101 4.52 1.56 -15.10
C GLU A 101 3.72 0.24 -15.10
N GLY A 102 4.39 -0.90 -15.22
CA GLY A 102 3.74 -2.21 -15.13
C GLY A 102 3.07 -2.45 -13.78
N ARG A 103 3.68 -2.02 -12.66
CA ARG A 103 3.05 -2.11 -11.34
C ARG A 103 1.83 -1.20 -11.22
N LEU A 104 1.95 0.05 -11.65
CA LEU A 104 0.82 0.98 -11.64
C LEU A 104 -0.35 0.46 -12.46
N THR A 105 -0.07 -0.07 -13.67
CA THR A 105 -1.09 -0.69 -14.53
C THR A 105 -1.79 -1.85 -13.81
N ALA A 106 -1.03 -2.72 -13.14
CA ALA A 106 -1.60 -3.85 -12.39
C ALA A 106 -2.47 -3.42 -11.19
N LEU A 107 -2.25 -2.20 -10.69
CA LEU A 107 -3.03 -1.58 -9.61
C LEU A 107 -4.16 -0.67 -10.13
N ASN A 108 -4.37 -0.59 -11.45
CA ASN A 108 -5.30 0.34 -12.11
C ASN A 108 -5.02 1.82 -11.78
N VAL A 109 -3.74 2.18 -11.62
CA VAL A 109 -3.27 3.55 -11.43
C VAL A 109 -2.67 4.04 -12.75
N THR A 110 -3.11 5.20 -13.22
CA THR A 110 -2.63 5.80 -14.47
C THR A 110 -1.32 6.54 -14.22
N LEU A 111 -0.26 6.21 -14.95
CA LEU A 111 0.96 7.02 -14.98
C LEU A 111 0.74 8.22 -15.90
N CYS A 112 0.48 9.40 -15.32
CA CYS A 112 0.16 10.62 -16.06
C CYS A 112 1.40 11.35 -16.56
N ASP A 113 2.49 11.35 -15.77
CA ASP A 113 3.69 12.08 -16.12
C ASP A 113 4.96 11.37 -15.65
N VAL A 114 6.06 11.61 -16.39
CA VAL A 114 7.40 11.12 -16.03
C VAL A 114 8.39 12.26 -16.19
N VAL A 115 8.91 12.73 -15.05
CA VAL A 115 9.83 13.86 -15.00
C VAL A 115 11.23 13.37 -14.63
N THR A 116 12.24 13.77 -15.40
CA THR A 116 13.65 13.49 -15.06
C THR A 116 14.33 14.76 -14.61
N VAL A 117 14.96 14.73 -13.43
CA VAL A 117 15.66 15.86 -12.83
C VAL A 117 17.07 15.46 -12.38
N PRO A 118 18.00 16.41 -12.24
CA PRO A 118 19.30 16.13 -11.63
C PRO A 118 19.16 15.57 -10.22
N HIS A 119 20.03 14.62 -9.84
CA HIS A 119 20.03 14.01 -8.50
C HIS A 119 20.53 15.00 -7.44
N ARG A 120 19.71 16.00 -7.13
CA ARG A 120 19.93 17.05 -6.12
C ARG A 120 18.61 17.44 -5.48
N SER A 121 18.65 17.86 -4.22
CA SER A 121 17.43 18.14 -3.44
C SER A 121 16.57 19.28 -4.02
N ALA A 122 17.18 20.39 -4.50
CA ALA A 122 16.40 21.54 -4.99
C ALA A 122 15.60 21.21 -6.25
N PRO A 123 16.18 20.71 -7.38
CA PRO A 123 15.38 20.38 -8.56
C PRO A 123 14.37 19.25 -8.30
N LEU A 124 14.67 18.32 -7.40
CA LEU A 124 13.71 17.28 -7.01
C LEU A 124 12.56 17.86 -6.19
N ALA A 125 12.82 18.78 -5.27
CA ALA A 125 11.77 19.46 -4.49
C ALA A 125 10.83 20.26 -5.38
N GLU A 126 11.35 20.97 -6.39
CA GLU A 126 10.56 21.69 -7.38
C GLU A 126 9.65 20.73 -8.17
N ALA A 127 10.18 19.58 -8.61
CA ALA A 127 9.39 18.57 -9.34
C ALA A 127 8.30 17.94 -8.44
N ILE A 128 8.60 17.65 -7.17
CA ILE A 128 7.62 17.14 -6.20
C ILE A 128 6.50 18.18 -5.98
N ALA A 129 6.85 19.45 -5.82
CA ALA A 129 5.88 20.53 -5.62
C ALA A 129 4.98 20.74 -6.84
N ALA A 130 5.53 20.60 -8.04
CA ALA A 130 4.82 20.78 -9.31
C ALA A 130 3.92 19.61 -9.71
N ALA A 131 4.09 18.41 -9.13
CA ALA A 131 3.25 17.26 -9.45
C ALA A 131 1.80 17.51 -8.97
N GLU A 132 0.81 17.22 -9.82
CA GLU A 132 -0.61 17.46 -9.53
C GLU A 132 -1.40 16.17 -9.30
N THR A 133 -0.76 15.00 -9.45
CA THR A 133 -1.37 13.67 -9.28
C THR A 133 -1.54 13.27 -7.81
N ASP A 134 -2.44 12.32 -7.55
CA ASP A 134 -2.71 11.77 -6.20
C ASP A 134 -1.46 11.11 -5.60
N LEU A 135 -0.63 10.51 -6.45
CA LEU A 135 0.57 9.77 -6.06
C LEU A 135 1.82 10.33 -6.76
N VAL A 136 2.85 10.60 -5.98
CA VAL A 136 4.19 10.94 -6.49
C VAL A 136 5.13 9.79 -6.16
N LEU A 137 5.73 9.20 -7.19
CA LEU A 137 6.75 8.17 -7.07
C LEU A 137 8.12 8.77 -7.37
N ILE A 138 9.11 8.50 -6.53
CA ILE A 138 10.46 9.01 -6.70
C ILE A 138 11.42 7.84 -6.89
N LEU A 139 12.12 7.79 -8.02
CA LEU A 139 13.11 6.77 -8.34
C LEU A 139 14.48 7.43 -8.47
N THR A 140 15.31 7.29 -7.44
CA THR A 140 16.59 8.01 -7.32
C THR A 140 17.73 7.32 -8.07
N ALA A 141 18.69 8.11 -8.55
CA ALA A 141 19.91 7.60 -9.22
C ALA A 141 20.81 6.79 -8.27
N SER A 142 20.73 7.03 -6.96
CA SER A 142 21.44 6.29 -5.91
C SER A 142 20.46 5.64 -4.94
N ALA A 143 20.94 4.66 -4.16
CA ALA A 143 20.16 4.13 -3.04
C ALA A 143 19.86 5.23 -2.01
N THR A 144 18.64 5.27 -1.49
CA THR A 144 18.24 6.17 -0.41
C THR A 144 18.53 5.48 0.91
N SER A 145 19.74 5.62 1.43
CA SER A 145 20.23 4.87 2.59
C SER A 145 20.08 5.62 3.92
N ASP A 146 19.78 6.91 3.87
CA ASP A 146 19.64 7.78 5.05
C ASP A 146 18.40 8.68 4.91
N ILE A 147 17.78 9.00 6.06
CA ILE A 147 16.61 9.88 6.11
C ILE A 147 16.92 11.32 5.66
N ASN A 148 18.19 11.70 5.60
CA ASN A 148 18.67 12.99 5.12
C ASN A 148 19.22 12.95 3.68
N ASP A 149 19.10 11.80 3.00
CA ASP A 149 19.45 11.69 1.58
C ASP A 149 18.59 12.61 0.69
N VAL A 150 18.98 12.71 -0.58
CA VAL A 150 18.39 13.63 -1.56
C VAL A 150 16.88 13.57 -1.61
N ALA A 151 16.27 12.39 -1.67
CA ALA A 151 14.82 12.27 -1.86
C ALA A 151 14.00 12.63 -0.61
N PRO A 152 14.29 12.10 0.60
CA PRO A 152 13.59 12.54 1.80
C PRO A 152 13.80 14.02 2.11
N SER A 153 15.02 14.55 1.85
CA SER A 153 15.31 15.97 2.03
C SER A 153 14.55 16.85 1.04
N ALA A 154 14.43 16.43 -0.21
CA ALA A 154 13.64 17.13 -1.23
C ALA A 154 12.15 17.18 -0.89
N LEU A 155 11.57 16.07 -0.38
CA LEU A 155 10.18 16.07 0.07
C LEU A 155 9.96 17.09 1.19
N ARG A 156 10.83 17.13 2.20
CA ARG A 156 10.75 18.14 3.27
C ARG A 156 10.92 19.56 2.75
N ALA A 157 11.86 19.78 1.82
CA ALA A 157 12.08 21.09 1.22
C ALA A 157 10.88 21.57 0.37
N ALA A 158 10.12 20.64 -0.22
CA ALA A 158 8.85 20.92 -0.90
C ALA A 158 7.69 21.24 0.07
N GLY A 159 7.90 21.17 1.38
CA GLY A 159 6.87 21.36 2.41
C GLY A 159 6.11 20.10 2.77
N GLY A 160 6.60 18.92 2.35
CA GLY A 160 6.04 17.62 2.68
C GLY A 160 6.64 17.00 3.94
N GLU A 161 6.11 15.86 4.32
CA GLU A 161 6.53 15.09 5.48
C GLU A 161 6.92 13.66 5.08
N VAL A 162 8.01 13.14 5.67
CA VAL A 162 8.36 11.72 5.62
C VAL A 162 7.69 11.02 6.80
N THR A 163 6.65 10.25 6.56
CA THR A 163 5.85 9.57 7.59
C THR A 163 6.46 8.25 8.03
N ARG A 164 7.17 7.57 7.13
CA ARG A 164 7.88 6.33 7.41
C ARG A 164 9.14 6.23 6.57
N PHE A 165 10.27 5.94 7.19
CA PHE A 165 11.52 5.63 6.51
C PHE A 165 11.91 4.18 6.78
N GLY A 166 12.13 3.42 5.72
CA GLY A 166 12.50 2.01 5.77
C GLY A 166 11.33 1.06 6.02
N MET A 167 11.39 -0.12 5.38
CA MET A 167 10.42 -1.20 5.48
C MET A 167 11.10 -2.49 5.94
N PRO A 168 10.44 -3.31 6.80
CA PRO A 168 10.97 -4.59 7.26
C PRO A 168 10.83 -5.68 6.17
N VAL A 169 11.37 -5.43 4.99
CA VAL A 169 11.33 -6.32 3.82
C VAL A 169 12.65 -6.23 3.06
N ASP A 170 13.10 -7.34 2.49
CA ASP A 170 14.29 -7.39 1.63
C ASP A 170 14.06 -8.34 0.44
N PRO A 171 14.26 -7.88 -0.80
CA PRO A 171 14.60 -6.50 -1.22
C PRO A 171 13.43 -5.53 -1.05
N GLY A 172 13.75 -4.23 -0.81
CA GLY A 172 12.76 -3.16 -0.70
C GLY A 172 12.84 -2.35 0.60
N ASN A 173 13.78 -2.68 1.50
CA ASN A 173 13.94 -2.07 2.81
C ASN A 173 14.20 -0.55 2.79
N LEU A 174 14.73 0.01 1.71
CA LEU A 174 15.03 1.44 1.58
C LEU A 174 13.86 2.27 1.01
N LEU A 175 12.66 1.71 0.98
CA LEU A 175 11.45 2.46 0.64
C LEU A 175 11.10 3.43 1.75
N PHE A 176 10.65 4.64 1.39
CA PHE A 176 10.03 5.55 2.34
C PHE A 176 8.64 5.99 1.88
N LEU A 177 7.80 6.27 2.84
CA LEU A 177 6.47 6.85 2.65
C LEU A 177 6.46 8.28 3.16
N GLY A 178 5.72 9.13 2.48
CA GLY A 178 5.52 10.51 2.88
C GLY A 178 4.27 11.10 2.25
N GLN A 179 4.06 12.36 2.50
CA GLN A 179 2.93 13.13 1.98
C GLN A 179 3.31 14.58 1.70
N LEU A 180 2.64 15.20 0.75
CA LEU A 180 2.67 16.62 0.48
C LEU A 180 1.23 17.13 0.35
N GLY A 181 0.72 17.78 1.40
CA GLY A 181 -0.72 18.05 1.52
C GLY A 181 -1.51 16.75 1.55
N THR A 182 -2.42 16.57 0.60
CA THR A 182 -3.22 15.33 0.43
C THR A 182 -2.58 14.28 -0.48
N ARG A 183 -1.49 14.62 -1.16
CA ARG A 183 -0.81 13.75 -2.11
C ARG A 183 0.08 12.75 -1.39
N ALA A 184 -0.02 11.48 -1.76
CA ALA A 184 0.89 10.45 -1.28
C ALA A 184 2.25 10.55 -2.00
N VAL A 185 3.35 10.37 -1.28
CA VAL A 185 4.70 10.35 -1.85
C VAL A 185 5.39 9.06 -1.44
N ILE A 186 5.92 8.33 -2.43
CA ILE A 186 6.68 7.09 -2.18
C ILE A 186 8.07 7.23 -2.80
N GLY A 187 9.09 7.17 -1.96
CA GLY A 187 10.47 7.01 -2.40
C GLY A 187 10.76 5.54 -2.68
N LEU A 188 10.96 5.21 -3.93
CA LEU A 188 11.15 3.83 -4.37
C LEU A 188 12.59 3.37 -4.10
N PRO A 189 12.79 2.15 -3.61
CA PRO A 189 14.11 1.55 -3.47
C PRO A 189 14.69 1.17 -4.85
N GLY A 190 16.00 1.00 -4.91
CA GLY A 190 16.68 0.66 -6.17
C GLY A 190 16.16 -0.61 -6.85
N CYS A 191 15.69 -1.60 -6.10
CA CYS A 191 15.09 -2.83 -6.60
C CYS A 191 13.76 -2.62 -7.35
N ALA A 192 13.08 -1.49 -7.17
CA ALA A 192 11.88 -1.12 -7.92
C ALA A 192 12.14 -1.02 -9.44
N ARG A 193 13.40 -0.86 -9.86
CA ARG A 193 13.80 -0.90 -11.27
C ARG A 193 13.66 -2.28 -11.92
N SER A 194 13.54 -3.34 -11.12
CA SER A 194 13.33 -4.70 -11.60
C SER A 194 11.84 -5.05 -11.63
N PRO A 195 11.35 -5.76 -12.66
CA PRO A 195 9.99 -6.30 -12.67
C PRO A 195 9.81 -7.49 -11.71
N ALA A 196 10.89 -8.04 -11.15
CA ALA A 196 10.80 -9.14 -10.19
C ALA A 196 10.08 -8.70 -8.91
N LEU A 197 9.42 -9.65 -8.25
CA LEU A 197 8.74 -9.43 -6.97
C LEU A 197 9.74 -8.93 -5.92
N ASN A 198 9.41 -7.83 -5.29
CA ASN A 198 10.17 -7.21 -4.21
C ASN A 198 9.22 -6.36 -3.36
N GLY A 199 9.73 -5.64 -2.35
CA GLY A 199 8.92 -4.83 -1.44
C GLY A 199 8.47 -3.46 -1.97
N ALA A 200 8.63 -3.20 -3.27
CA ALA A 200 8.19 -1.96 -3.91
C ALA A 200 6.95 -2.16 -4.77
#